data_62f071d46f08a53d9277a9bc348c6dad
#
_entry.id   62f071d46f08a53d9277a9bc348c6dad
#
_cell.length_a   1.000
_cell.length_b   1.000
_cell.length_c   1.000
_cell.angle_alpha   90.00
_cell.angle_beta   90.00
_cell.angle_gamma   90.00
#
_symmetry.space_group_name_H-M   'P 1'
#
loop_
_entity.id
_entity.type
_entity.pdbx_description
1 polymer ?
#
loop_
_entity_poly.entity_id
_entity_poly.type
_entity_poly.pdbx_seq_one_letter_code
_entity_poly.pdbx_strand_id
1 'polypeptide(L)' 'VNTHIFVAAPADLTRVNVCLRSDIRYWTRVLGVTEEALRKAAMNVGDLSWNVRAELRRNRRR' A
#
# COMPACT_ATOMS: atom_id res chain seq x y z
N VAL A 1 11.84 4.78 -22.79
CA VAL A 1 11.55 4.72 -22.36
C VAL A 1 11.14 4.44 -21.51
N ASN A 2 10.94 4.34 -21.23
CA ASN A 2 10.59 4.12 -20.48
C ASN A 2 10.17 3.28 -20.01
N THR A 3 10.15 2.89 -19.94
CA THR A 3 9.79 2.05 -19.62
C THR A 3 9.41 1.83 -18.61
N HIS A 4 9.23 1.96 -18.31
CA HIS A 4 9.06 1.78 -17.37
C HIS A 4 8.30 1.42 -16.72
N ILE A 5 8.60 1.45 -16.17
CA ILE A 5 7.86 0.81 -15.20
C ILE A 5 6.96 1.76 -14.54
N PHE A 6 5.86 1.81 -15.05
CA PHE A 6 4.90 2.79 -14.64
C PHE A 6 3.79 2.09 -13.88
N VAL A 7 3.60 2.46 -12.63
CA VAL A 7 2.51 1.92 -11.82
C VAL A 7 1.48 3.01 -11.68
N ALA A 8 0.33 2.80 -12.28
CA ALA A 8 -0.72 3.80 -12.25
C ALA A 8 -1.23 3.98 -10.83
N ALA A 9 -1.45 5.24 -10.45
CA ALA A 9 -1.99 5.54 -9.14
C ALA A 9 -3.46 5.13 -9.08
N PRO A 10 -3.94 4.71 -7.91
CA PRO A 10 -5.35 4.40 -7.76
C PRO A 10 -6.22 5.64 -7.95
N ALA A 11 -7.47 5.44 -8.29
CA ALA A 11 -8.40 6.54 -8.42
C ALA A 11 -8.64 7.22 -7.07
N ASP A 12 -8.55 6.45 -5.99
CA ASP A 12 -8.79 6.97 -4.65
C ASP A 12 -7.56 6.71 -3.78
N LEU A 13 -6.76 7.75 -3.59
CA LEU A 13 -5.53 7.63 -2.81
C LEU A 13 -5.78 7.63 -1.31
N THR A 14 -7.02 7.82 -0.88
CA THR A 14 -7.32 7.77 0.54
C THR A 14 -7.57 6.36 1.04
N ARG A 15 -7.67 5.40 0.13
CA ARG A 15 -7.94 4.03 0.51
C ARG A 15 -6.96 3.08 -0.15
N VAL A 16 -6.67 2.01 0.57
CA VAL A 16 -5.80 0.95 0.07
C VAL A 16 -6.69 -0.25 -0.23
N ASN A 17 -6.94 -0.51 -1.50
CA ASN A 17 -7.80 -1.61 -1.89
C ASN A 17 -6.98 -2.86 -2.11
N VAL A 18 -6.94 -3.72 -1.10
CA VAL A 18 -6.13 -4.94 -1.18
C VAL A 18 -6.79 -6.02 -2.03
N CYS A 19 -7.96 -5.74 -2.57
CA CYS A 19 -8.61 -6.67 -3.49
C CYS A 19 -8.25 -6.40 -4.95
N LEU A 20 -7.62 -5.25 -5.22
CA LEU A 20 -7.20 -4.89 -6.57
C LEU A 20 -5.70 -5.05 -6.70
N ARG A 21 -5.29 -5.85 -7.68
CA ARG A 21 -3.86 -6.11 -7.88
C ARG A 21 -3.11 -4.81 -8.20
N SER A 22 -3.71 -3.91 -8.96
CA SER A 22 -3.05 -2.66 -9.31
C SER A 22 -2.84 -1.78 -8.08
N ASP A 23 -3.79 -1.77 -7.15
CA ASP A 23 -3.63 -1.00 -5.92
C ASP A 23 -2.53 -1.60 -5.05
N ILE A 24 -2.52 -2.92 -4.93
CA ILE A 24 -1.48 -3.59 -4.15
C ILE A 24 -0.11 -3.26 -4.71
N ARG A 25 0.02 -3.31 -6.03
CA ARG A 25 1.29 -3.02 -6.68
C ARG A 25 1.73 -1.57 -6.41
N TYR A 26 0.79 -0.65 -6.51
CA TYR A 26 1.07 0.75 -6.27
C TYR A 26 1.54 0.98 -4.82
N TRP A 27 0.75 0.49 -3.87
CA TRP A 27 1.02 0.78 -2.47
C TRP A 27 2.26 0.05 -1.95
N THR A 28 2.51 -1.16 -2.40
CA THR A 28 3.73 -1.86 -1.97
C THR A 28 4.96 -1.12 -2.46
N ARG A 29 4.90 -0.58 -3.67
CA ARG A 29 6.02 0.16 -4.20
C ARG A 29 6.19 1.50 -3.48
N VAL A 30 5.11 2.24 -3.30
CA VAL A 30 5.18 3.56 -2.69
C VAL A 30 5.61 3.47 -1.24
N LEU A 31 5.08 2.49 -0.52
CA LEU A 31 5.37 2.34 0.90
C LEU A 31 6.59 1.49 1.17
N GLY A 32 7.12 0.82 0.16
CA GLY A 32 8.31 0.02 0.30
C GLY A 32 8.12 -1.19 1.19
N VAL A 33 6.99 -1.86 1.07
CA VAL A 33 6.66 -3.02 1.89
C VAL A 33 6.21 -4.16 1.00
N THR A 34 6.15 -5.36 1.59
CA THR A 34 5.65 -6.52 0.88
C THR A 34 4.13 -6.50 0.84
N GLU A 35 3.57 -7.28 -0.07
CA GLU A 35 2.14 -7.42 -0.15
C GLU A 35 1.57 -7.96 1.15
N GLU A 36 2.27 -8.91 1.75
CA GLU A 36 1.82 -9.51 2.99
C GLU A 36 1.74 -8.47 4.11
N ALA A 37 2.76 -7.62 4.21
CA ALA A 37 2.79 -6.58 5.21
C ALA A 37 1.66 -5.58 4.99
N LEU A 38 1.41 -5.24 3.72
CA LEU A 38 0.35 -4.32 3.38
C LEU A 38 -1.02 -4.88 3.78
N ARG A 39 -1.27 -6.14 3.45
CA ARG A 39 -2.55 -6.77 3.78
C ARG A 39 -2.75 -6.85 5.27
N LYS A 40 -1.70 -7.19 5.99
CA LYS A 40 -1.79 -7.32 7.43
C LYS A 40 -2.08 -5.98 8.09
N ALA A 41 -1.44 -4.93 7.62
CA ALA A 41 -1.68 -3.60 8.16
C ALA A 41 -3.12 -3.17 7.92
N ALA A 42 -3.62 -3.40 6.71
CA ALA A 42 -4.99 -3.03 6.39
C ALA A 42 -5.99 -3.83 7.23
N MET A 43 -5.65 -5.07 7.52
CA MET A 43 -6.51 -5.91 8.35
C MET A 43 -6.56 -5.38 9.79
N ASN A 44 -5.46 -4.83 10.26
CA ASN A 44 -5.38 -4.34 11.62
C ASN A 44 -6.04 -2.98 11.82
N VAL A 45 -5.90 -2.07 10.85
CA VAL A 45 -6.34 -0.70 11.06
C VAL A 45 -7.35 -0.22 10.02
N GLY A 46 -7.76 -1.09 9.11
CA GLY A 46 -8.70 -0.70 8.08
C GLY A 46 -7.99 -0.24 6.84
N ASP A 47 -8.75 0.27 5.88
CA ASP A 47 -8.23 0.53 4.56
C ASP A 47 -7.90 2.00 4.27
N LEU A 48 -8.01 2.87 5.26
CA LEU A 48 -7.63 4.26 5.05
C LEU A 48 -6.12 4.35 4.93
N SER A 49 -5.66 4.99 3.87
CA SER A 49 -4.24 4.95 3.52
C SER A 49 -3.35 5.53 4.62
N TRP A 50 -3.77 6.59 5.27
CA TRP A 50 -2.93 7.18 6.32
C TRP A 50 -2.86 6.29 7.54
N ASN A 51 -3.91 5.53 7.83
CA ASN A 51 -3.87 4.59 8.94
C ASN A 51 -2.97 3.41 8.62
N VAL A 52 -3.06 2.91 7.39
CA VAL A 52 -2.20 1.82 6.95
C VAL A 52 -0.74 2.25 6.98
N ARG A 53 -0.48 3.46 6.51
CA ARG A 53 0.88 4.00 6.50
C ARG A 53 1.43 4.12 7.91
N ALA A 54 0.62 4.61 8.84
CA ALA A 54 1.04 4.76 10.23
C ALA A 54 1.32 3.39 10.85
N GLU A 55 0.48 2.42 10.55
CA GLU A 55 0.67 1.07 11.08
C GLU A 55 1.96 0.45 10.59
N LEU A 56 2.25 0.61 9.29
CA LEU A 56 3.47 0.07 8.72
C LEU A 56 4.71 0.74 9.30
N ARG A 57 4.62 2.05 9.52
CA ARG A 57 5.73 2.78 10.10
C ARG A 57 6.01 2.31 11.51
N ARG A 58 4.97 2.09 12.29
CA ARG A 58 5.11 1.64 13.65
C ARG A 58 5.75 0.25 13.68
N ASN A 59 5.36 -0.62 12.78
CA ASN A 59 5.90 -1.98 12.74
C ASN A 59 7.37 -1.98 12.36
N ARG A 60 7.79 -1.04 11.54
CA ARG A 60 9.18 -0.98 11.08
C ARG A 60 10.13 -0.54 12.17
N ARG A 61 9.62 0.10 13.20
CA ARG A 61 10.47 0.63 14.25
C ARG A 61 10.87 -0.41 15.27
N ARG A 62 10.32 -1.61 15.15
CA ARG A 62 10.55 -2.67 16.11
C ARG A 62 11.91 -3.33 15.97
#